data_4a65eb28a0ca8e7eef54f0406e853fed
#
_entry.id   4a65eb28a0ca8e7eef54f0406e853fed
#
_cell.length_a   1.000
_cell.length_b   1.000
_cell.length_c   1.000
_cell.angle_alpha   90.00
_cell.angle_beta   90.00
_cell.angle_gamma   90.00
#
_symmetry.space_group_name_H-M   'P 1'
#
loop_
_entity.id
_entity.type
_entity.pdbx_description
1 polymer ?
#
loop_
_entity_poly.entity_id
_entity_poly.type
_entity_poly.pdbx_seq_one_letter_code
_entity_poly.pdbx_strand_id
1 'polypeptide(L)'
;MILVTGGAGYIGSHCVMALLEQGHEVMIFDDLSTGHIETIRTLQKYGLLQFAYGDLKDFSIIDKLFKFCKFEAVIHFAAYSQVGESVINPQKYYTNNVIGTINLLNAMIENNVRKIVFSSTAATYGEPKYIPIDEKHPQEPINPYGQTKLMIEKIMEDYDKAYGLKSVRLRYFNVAGADNLHRIGEWHNPETHLIPNILKSTFGNGKTFEMYGNDYNTKDGTCVRDYINIEDLVKAHLLALDYLNNGGKTNFFNLGTNNGNTVKEVFSLCEKVTNKNIKVKSMPRRDGDPASLIADTNKAKAVLNWHPSKTLEESIAAAYQWELKLNDKELVHA
;
A
#
# COMPACT_ATOMS: atom_id res chain seq x y z
N MET A 1 12.59 6.35 18.14
CA MET A 1 11.16 6.15 17.79
C MET A 1 10.96 6.35 16.29
N ILE A 2 10.15 5.52 15.63
CA ILE A 2 9.79 5.62 14.21
C ILE A 2 8.39 6.22 14.07
N LEU A 3 8.24 7.24 13.23
CA LEU A 3 6.92 7.77 12.88
C LEU A 3 6.35 7.02 11.69
N VAL A 4 5.14 6.47 11.81
CA VAL A 4 4.40 5.84 10.73
C VAL A 4 3.13 6.64 10.47
N THR A 5 3.07 7.36 9.36
CA THR A 5 1.84 8.07 8.95
C THR A 5 0.95 7.13 8.14
N GLY A 6 -0.35 7.17 8.37
CA GLY A 6 -1.26 6.18 7.78
C GLY A 6 -1.14 4.79 8.43
N GLY A 7 -0.65 4.74 9.68
CA GLY A 7 -0.40 3.50 10.40
C GLY A 7 -1.63 2.74 10.87
N ALA A 8 -2.82 3.35 10.79
CA ALA A 8 -4.09 2.70 11.08
C ALA A 8 -4.73 2.01 9.87
N GLY A 9 -4.20 2.26 8.66
CA GLY A 9 -4.64 1.67 7.40
C GLY A 9 -4.04 0.28 7.15
N TYR A 10 -4.40 -0.35 6.02
CA TYR A 10 -4.00 -1.72 5.68
C TYR A 10 -2.48 -1.93 5.71
N ILE A 11 -1.73 -1.29 4.81
CA ILE A 11 -0.28 -1.53 4.69
C ILE A 11 0.47 -0.96 5.90
N GLY A 12 0.07 0.23 6.35
CA GLY A 12 0.69 0.91 7.49
C GLY A 12 0.61 0.09 8.76
N SER A 13 -0.52 -0.52 9.07
CA SER A 13 -0.70 -1.35 10.27
C SER A 13 0.18 -2.60 10.28
N HIS A 14 0.36 -3.25 9.12
CA HIS A 14 1.28 -4.39 9.01
C HIS A 14 2.73 -3.96 9.20
N CYS A 15 3.11 -2.77 8.68
CA CYS A 15 4.44 -2.21 8.90
C CYS A 15 4.65 -1.86 10.39
N VAL A 16 3.67 -1.27 11.05
CA VAL A 16 3.69 -1.01 12.50
C VAL A 16 3.85 -2.31 13.29
N MET A 17 3.06 -3.35 12.97
CA MET A 17 3.18 -4.66 13.61
C MET A 17 4.61 -5.21 13.52
N ALA A 18 5.19 -5.21 12.33
CA ALA A 18 6.54 -5.72 12.12
C ALA A 18 7.62 -4.90 12.84
N LEU A 19 7.47 -3.57 12.92
CA LEU A 19 8.36 -2.70 13.71
C LEU A 19 8.27 -3.03 15.21
N LEU A 20 7.06 -3.20 15.75
CA LEU A 20 6.85 -3.56 17.15
C LEU A 20 7.44 -4.93 17.49
N GLU A 21 7.27 -5.92 16.61
CA GLU A 21 7.84 -7.26 16.75
C GLU A 21 9.38 -7.26 16.73
N GLN A 22 10.01 -6.26 16.08
CA GLN A 22 11.45 -6.01 16.12
C GLN A 22 11.89 -5.17 17.33
N GLY A 23 10.97 -4.77 18.20
CA GLY A 23 11.27 -4.00 19.42
C GLY A 23 11.43 -2.49 19.20
N HIS A 24 11.02 -1.96 18.06
CA HIS A 24 11.02 -0.52 17.84
C HIS A 24 9.91 0.18 18.63
N GLU A 25 10.21 1.38 19.12
CA GLU A 25 9.16 2.31 19.55
C GLU A 25 8.53 2.98 18.33
N VAL A 26 7.21 2.96 18.23
CA VAL A 26 6.46 3.46 17.08
C VAL A 26 5.44 4.52 17.51
N MET A 27 5.36 5.60 16.74
CA MET A 27 4.27 6.56 16.76
C MET A 27 3.44 6.41 15.48
N ILE A 28 2.16 6.14 15.59
CA ILE A 28 1.20 6.29 14.49
C ILE A 28 0.70 7.73 14.44
N PHE A 29 0.70 8.34 13.25
CA PHE A 29 -0.03 9.56 12.94
C PHE A 29 -1.07 9.28 11.87
N ASP A 30 -2.35 9.44 12.20
CA ASP A 30 -3.46 9.06 11.32
C ASP A 30 -4.72 9.88 11.65
N ASP A 31 -5.51 10.25 10.66
CA ASP A 31 -6.78 10.95 10.82
C ASP A 31 -8.00 10.01 10.88
N LEU A 32 -7.75 8.70 10.77
CA LEU A 32 -8.78 7.64 10.73
C LEU A 32 -9.82 7.81 9.61
N SER A 33 -9.49 8.54 8.55
CA SER A 33 -10.39 8.71 7.40
C SER A 33 -10.64 7.42 6.62
N THR A 34 -9.65 6.52 6.63
CA THR A 34 -9.72 5.18 6.03
C THR A 34 -9.15 4.10 6.96
N GLY A 35 -8.44 4.49 8.01
CA GLY A 35 -7.92 3.61 9.05
C GLY A 35 -8.93 3.37 10.17
N HIS A 36 -8.64 2.37 11.02
CA HIS A 36 -9.55 1.94 12.08
C HIS A 36 -8.89 1.99 13.46
N ILE A 37 -9.59 2.55 14.45
CA ILE A 37 -9.11 2.62 15.84
C ILE A 37 -8.92 1.22 16.46
N GLU A 38 -9.71 0.24 16.03
CA GLU A 38 -9.62 -1.16 16.45
C GLU A 38 -8.28 -1.78 16.03
N THR A 39 -7.76 -1.41 14.87
CA THR A 39 -6.43 -1.81 14.40
C THR A 39 -5.36 -1.28 15.35
N ILE A 40 -5.42 0.00 15.73
CA ILE A 40 -4.49 0.60 16.70
C ILE A 40 -4.54 -0.12 18.05
N ARG A 41 -5.75 -0.37 18.59
CA ARG A 41 -5.95 -1.11 19.85
C ARG A 41 -5.38 -2.53 19.79
N THR A 42 -5.43 -3.16 18.61
CA THR A 42 -4.82 -4.47 18.41
C THR A 42 -3.30 -4.36 18.44
N LEU A 43 -2.71 -3.42 17.72
CA LEU A 43 -1.27 -3.18 17.64
C LEU A 43 -0.64 -2.84 19.00
N GLN A 44 -1.32 -2.06 19.85
CA GLN A 44 -0.85 -1.67 21.18
C GLN A 44 -0.54 -2.86 22.12
N LYS A 45 -1.02 -4.05 21.79
CA LYS A 45 -0.74 -5.28 22.56
C LYS A 45 0.64 -5.89 22.28
N TYR A 46 1.35 -5.41 21.23
CA TYR A 46 2.55 -6.04 20.70
C TYR A 46 3.83 -5.24 20.89
N GLY A 47 3.77 -4.07 21.53
CA GLY A 47 4.95 -3.28 21.82
C GLY A 47 4.67 -1.84 22.22
N LEU A 48 5.72 -1.01 22.22
CA LEU A 48 5.65 0.39 22.59
C LEU A 48 5.07 1.22 21.44
N LEU A 49 3.76 1.35 21.42
CA LEU A 49 3.00 2.09 20.41
C LEU A 49 2.30 3.29 21.01
N GLN A 50 2.56 4.46 20.44
CA GLN A 50 1.83 5.69 20.68
C GLN A 50 0.97 6.05 19.46
N PHE A 51 -0.11 6.77 19.67
CA PHE A 51 -1.01 7.22 18.61
C PHE A 51 -1.28 8.72 18.76
N ALA A 52 -1.07 9.45 17.68
CA ALA A 52 -1.46 10.85 17.53
C ALA A 52 -2.51 10.98 16.43
N TYR A 53 -3.70 11.44 16.81
CA TYR A 53 -4.76 11.77 15.86
C TYR A 53 -4.43 13.11 15.18
N GLY A 54 -4.47 13.15 13.85
CA GLY A 54 -4.26 14.39 13.11
C GLY A 54 -4.25 14.18 11.59
N ASP A 55 -4.46 15.30 10.90
CA ASP A 55 -4.45 15.37 9.45
C ASP A 55 -3.15 16.08 8.99
N LEU A 56 -2.43 15.47 8.05
CA LEU A 56 -1.20 16.05 7.48
C LEU A 56 -1.44 17.39 6.75
N LYS A 57 -2.67 17.70 6.37
CA LYS A 57 -3.03 19.01 5.81
C LYS A 57 -2.90 20.15 6.83
N ASP A 58 -2.99 19.83 8.12
CA ASP A 58 -2.76 20.81 9.20
C ASP A 58 -1.29 20.77 9.65
N PHE A 59 -0.49 21.66 9.08
CA PHE A 59 0.93 21.79 9.42
C PHE A 59 1.15 22.01 10.92
N SER A 60 0.25 22.72 11.60
CA SER A 60 0.43 23.06 13.02
C SER A 60 0.40 21.81 13.92
N ILE A 61 -0.39 20.81 13.57
CA ILE A 61 -0.49 19.56 14.32
C ILE A 61 0.78 18.72 14.13
N ILE A 62 1.23 18.56 12.88
CA ILE A 62 2.42 17.76 12.60
C ILE A 62 3.69 18.42 13.13
N ASP A 63 3.82 19.74 13.01
CA ASP A 63 4.95 20.50 13.56
C ASP A 63 5.03 20.36 15.09
N LYS A 64 3.90 20.47 15.79
CA LYS A 64 3.84 20.22 17.24
C LYS A 64 4.31 18.81 17.57
N LEU A 65 3.84 17.80 16.84
CA LEU A 65 4.24 16.41 17.08
C LEU A 65 5.76 16.24 17.00
N PHE A 66 6.41 16.80 15.97
CA PHE A 66 7.85 16.74 15.82
C PHE A 66 8.62 17.53 16.89
N LYS A 67 8.05 18.59 17.43
CA LYS A 67 8.65 19.34 18.54
C LYS A 67 8.60 18.60 19.87
N PHE A 68 7.54 17.82 20.09
CA PHE A 68 7.37 17.06 21.35
C PHE A 68 8.00 15.66 21.30
N CYS A 69 8.15 15.06 20.12
CA CYS A 69 8.66 13.70 19.95
C CYS A 69 9.95 13.71 19.11
N LYS A 70 10.92 12.87 19.50
CA LYS A 70 12.16 12.70 18.72
C LYS A 70 12.01 11.48 17.80
N PHE A 71 11.94 11.74 16.51
CA PHE A 71 11.88 10.70 15.49
C PHE A 71 13.25 10.49 14.83
N GLU A 72 13.59 9.23 14.57
CA GLU A 72 14.79 8.81 13.86
C GLU A 72 14.54 8.75 12.34
N ALA A 73 13.33 8.35 11.97
CA ALA A 73 12.89 8.21 10.60
C ALA A 73 11.36 8.23 10.50
N VAL A 74 10.88 8.41 9.28
CA VAL A 74 9.45 8.34 8.92
C VAL A 74 9.21 7.22 7.92
N ILE A 75 8.12 6.47 8.10
CA ILE A 75 7.55 5.61 7.05
C ILE A 75 6.17 6.19 6.69
N HIS A 76 6.02 6.60 5.43
CA HIS A 76 4.90 7.41 5.00
C HIS A 76 3.93 6.64 4.12
N PHE A 77 2.78 6.22 4.70
CA PHE A 77 1.68 5.56 3.99
C PHE A 77 0.46 6.47 3.79
N ALA A 78 0.29 7.49 4.62
CA ALA A 78 -0.91 8.33 4.60
C ALA A 78 -1.17 8.93 3.21
N ALA A 79 -2.21 8.46 2.54
CA ALA A 79 -2.63 8.92 1.21
C ALA A 79 -4.01 8.35 0.87
N TYR A 80 -4.78 9.07 0.06
CA TYR A 80 -5.87 8.45 -0.69
C TYR A 80 -5.29 7.70 -1.89
N SER A 81 -5.80 6.48 -2.17
CA SER A 81 -5.20 5.54 -3.14
C SER A 81 -6.17 4.99 -4.19
N GLN A 82 -7.43 5.42 -4.19
CA GLN A 82 -8.43 4.92 -5.12
C GLN A 82 -8.31 5.62 -6.49
N VAL A 83 -7.83 4.88 -7.50
CA VAL A 83 -7.60 5.38 -8.86
C VAL A 83 -8.88 6.01 -9.45
N GLY A 84 -10.01 5.29 -9.41
CA GLY A 84 -11.28 5.77 -9.95
C GLY A 84 -11.78 7.05 -9.27
N GLU A 85 -11.72 7.13 -7.94
CA GLU A 85 -12.09 8.34 -7.20
C GLU A 85 -11.18 9.52 -7.55
N SER A 86 -9.90 9.28 -7.79
CA SER A 86 -8.95 10.34 -8.14
C SER A 86 -9.30 11.06 -9.43
N VAL A 87 -9.90 10.36 -10.40
CA VAL A 87 -10.37 10.95 -11.67
C VAL A 87 -11.60 11.84 -11.45
N ILE A 88 -12.50 11.42 -10.55
CA ILE A 88 -13.74 12.14 -10.26
C ILE A 88 -13.48 13.34 -9.33
N ASN A 89 -12.59 13.19 -8.35
CA ASN A 89 -12.27 14.23 -7.36
C ASN A 89 -10.76 14.46 -7.22
N PRO A 90 -10.09 14.98 -8.25
CA PRO A 90 -8.64 15.20 -8.23
C PRO A 90 -8.20 16.18 -7.13
N GLN A 91 -9.00 17.19 -6.80
CA GLN A 91 -8.69 18.15 -5.74
C GLN A 91 -8.42 17.47 -4.41
N LYS A 92 -9.25 16.49 -4.02
CA LYS A 92 -9.07 15.69 -2.80
C LYS A 92 -7.68 15.05 -2.77
N TYR A 93 -7.25 14.46 -3.89
CA TYR A 93 -5.96 13.77 -4.02
C TYR A 93 -4.77 14.71 -3.97
N TYR A 94 -4.79 15.81 -4.74
CA TYR A 94 -3.69 16.77 -4.71
C TYR A 94 -3.56 17.43 -3.33
N THR A 95 -4.66 17.82 -2.71
CA THR A 95 -4.64 18.46 -1.39
C THR A 95 -4.15 17.49 -0.32
N ASN A 96 -4.67 16.28 -0.29
CA ASN A 96 -4.28 15.31 0.75
C ASN A 96 -2.88 14.76 0.51
N ASN A 97 -2.62 14.22 -0.69
CA ASN A 97 -1.39 13.48 -0.91
C ASN A 97 -0.19 14.41 -1.07
N VAL A 98 -0.31 15.49 -1.88
CA VAL A 98 0.83 16.36 -2.17
C VAL A 98 1.04 17.40 -1.06
N ILE A 99 0.00 18.19 -0.71
CA ILE A 99 0.15 19.22 0.32
C ILE A 99 0.44 18.58 1.68
N GLY A 100 -0.27 17.51 2.04
CA GLY A 100 -0.02 16.79 3.29
C GLY A 100 1.42 16.26 3.37
N THR A 101 1.96 15.72 2.27
CA THR A 101 3.35 15.25 2.25
C THR A 101 4.34 16.41 2.34
N ILE A 102 4.10 17.54 1.67
CA ILE A 102 4.96 18.73 1.79
C ILE A 102 5.02 19.22 3.25
N ASN A 103 3.88 19.27 3.94
CA ASN A 103 3.82 19.60 5.35
C ASN A 103 4.66 18.66 6.21
N LEU A 104 4.54 17.35 5.96
CA LEU A 104 5.36 16.33 6.65
C LEU A 104 6.86 16.56 6.40
N LEU A 105 7.26 16.75 5.13
CA LEU A 105 8.66 16.99 4.78
C LEU A 105 9.21 18.26 5.42
N ASN A 106 8.44 19.35 5.47
CA ASN A 106 8.84 20.58 6.13
C ASN A 106 9.04 20.37 7.64
N ALA A 107 8.10 19.71 8.32
CA ALA A 107 8.25 19.39 9.74
C ALA A 107 9.48 18.50 10.00
N MET A 108 9.77 17.54 9.12
CA MET A 108 10.98 16.73 9.19
C MET A 108 12.25 17.59 9.09
N ILE A 109 12.31 18.51 8.12
CA ILE A 109 13.47 19.37 7.91
C ILE A 109 13.69 20.28 9.11
N GLU A 110 12.66 20.93 9.62
CA GLU A 110 12.73 21.85 10.76
C GLU A 110 13.20 21.14 12.05
N ASN A 111 12.90 19.83 12.18
CA ASN A 111 13.25 19.04 13.35
C ASN A 111 14.42 18.06 13.14
N ASN A 112 15.22 18.26 12.09
CA ASN A 112 16.43 17.48 11.78
C ASN A 112 16.17 15.97 11.53
N VAL A 113 14.97 15.55 11.16
CA VAL A 113 14.68 14.19 10.70
C VAL A 113 14.97 14.10 9.20
N ARG A 114 15.92 13.25 8.80
CA ARG A 114 16.47 13.23 7.43
C ARG A 114 16.29 11.91 6.70
N LYS A 115 15.44 11.00 7.21
CA LYS A 115 15.23 9.68 6.62
C LYS A 115 13.73 9.41 6.45
N ILE A 116 13.33 9.04 5.23
CA ILE A 116 11.93 8.69 4.94
C ILE A 116 11.85 7.49 3.99
N VAL A 117 11.02 6.52 4.33
CA VAL A 117 10.57 5.48 3.40
C VAL A 117 9.17 5.87 2.92
N PHE A 118 8.99 5.98 1.62
CA PHE A 118 7.75 6.43 1.00
C PHE A 118 7.04 5.33 0.24
N SER A 119 5.78 5.13 0.57
CA SER A 119 4.83 4.28 -0.12
C SER A 119 4.45 4.92 -1.46
N SER A 120 5.20 4.58 -2.53
CA SER A 120 4.88 4.96 -3.90
C SER A 120 4.04 3.88 -4.59
N THR A 121 3.95 3.87 -5.91
CA THR A 121 3.04 2.99 -6.65
C THR A 121 3.51 2.75 -8.09
N ALA A 122 3.17 1.58 -8.64
CA ALA A 122 3.31 1.30 -10.07
C ALA A 122 2.45 2.23 -10.95
N ALA A 123 1.40 2.87 -10.40
CA ALA A 123 0.57 3.83 -11.14
C ALA A 123 1.34 5.06 -11.66
N THR A 124 2.56 5.31 -11.16
CA THR A 124 3.46 6.34 -11.69
C THR A 124 3.92 6.05 -13.12
N TYR A 125 3.91 4.80 -13.55
CA TYR A 125 4.35 4.39 -14.89
C TYR A 125 3.29 4.61 -15.98
N GLY A 126 2.01 4.58 -15.62
CA GLY A 126 0.89 4.69 -16.55
C GLY A 126 0.74 3.45 -17.42
N GLU A 127 0.48 3.66 -18.73
CA GLU A 127 0.40 2.55 -19.70
C GLU A 127 1.80 2.04 -20.04
N PRO A 128 2.09 0.74 -19.81
CA PRO A 128 3.43 0.20 -20.00
C PRO A 128 3.90 0.25 -21.45
N LYS A 129 5.11 0.73 -21.66
CA LYS A 129 5.78 0.64 -22.98
C LYS A 129 6.41 -0.74 -23.20
N TYR A 130 6.77 -1.41 -22.12
CA TYR A 130 7.28 -2.79 -22.08
C TYR A 130 7.04 -3.43 -20.71
N ILE A 131 7.04 -4.75 -20.68
CA ILE A 131 6.91 -5.59 -19.47
C ILE A 131 7.94 -6.72 -19.48
N PRO A 132 8.51 -7.10 -18.33
CA PRO A 132 8.26 -6.52 -17.00
C PRO A 132 8.77 -5.08 -16.88
N ILE A 133 8.14 -4.28 -16.00
CA ILE A 133 8.43 -2.87 -15.77
C ILE A 133 9.62 -2.76 -14.82
N ASP A 134 10.75 -2.24 -15.30
CA ASP A 134 11.92 -1.92 -14.47
C ASP A 134 11.88 -0.44 -14.04
N GLU A 135 12.85 -0.03 -13.22
CA GLU A 135 12.94 1.35 -12.73
C GLU A 135 13.43 2.36 -13.77
N LYS A 136 13.83 1.92 -14.96
CA LYS A 136 14.18 2.79 -16.10
C LYS A 136 12.97 3.11 -16.98
N HIS A 137 11.87 2.40 -16.76
CA HIS A 137 10.63 2.63 -17.51
C HIS A 137 10.18 4.09 -17.35
N PRO A 138 9.73 4.76 -18.43
CA PRO A 138 9.17 6.10 -18.36
C PRO A 138 8.01 6.18 -17.34
N GLN A 139 7.94 7.31 -16.63
CA GLN A 139 6.84 7.59 -15.70
C GLN A 139 5.88 8.57 -16.36
N GLU A 140 4.76 8.06 -16.84
CA GLU A 140 3.71 8.79 -17.54
C GLU A 140 2.34 8.43 -16.94
N PRO A 141 2.04 8.87 -15.69
CA PRO A 141 0.81 8.49 -15.00
C PRO A 141 -0.43 8.96 -15.77
N ILE A 142 -1.44 8.09 -15.87
CA ILE A 142 -2.68 8.32 -16.60
C ILE A 142 -3.86 8.69 -15.69
N ASN A 143 -3.63 8.87 -14.41
CA ASN A 143 -4.64 9.27 -13.43
C ASN A 143 -4.04 10.18 -12.35
N PRO A 144 -4.89 11.00 -11.66
CA PRO A 144 -4.41 11.93 -10.63
C PRO A 144 -3.73 11.26 -9.45
N TYR A 145 -4.15 10.05 -9.03
CA TYR A 145 -3.46 9.32 -7.97
C TYR A 145 -1.99 9.05 -8.33
N GLY A 146 -1.74 8.43 -9.49
CA GLY A 146 -0.38 8.18 -9.98
C GLY A 146 0.42 9.49 -10.14
N GLN A 147 -0.24 10.55 -10.62
CA GLN A 147 0.38 11.87 -10.76
C GLN A 147 0.81 12.45 -9.40
N THR A 148 -0.04 12.34 -8.36
CA THR A 148 0.33 12.82 -7.01
C THR A 148 1.55 12.08 -6.46
N LYS A 149 1.63 10.76 -6.65
CA LYS A 149 2.77 9.95 -6.20
C LYS A 149 4.05 10.33 -6.95
N LEU A 150 3.98 10.52 -8.27
CA LEU A 150 5.13 10.98 -9.07
C LEU A 150 5.61 12.38 -8.64
N MET A 151 4.69 13.32 -8.40
CA MET A 151 5.05 14.65 -7.89
C MET A 151 5.80 14.57 -6.55
N ILE A 152 5.32 13.73 -5.63
CA ILE A 152 5.95 13.52 -4.32
C ILE A 152 7.36 12.93 -4.50
N GLU A 153 7.56 11.96 -5.40
CA GLU A 153 8.88 11.41 -5.67
C GLU A 153 9.87 12.50 -6.13
N LYS A 154 9.44 13.40 -7.02
CA LYS A 154 10.25 14.52 -7.50
C LYS A 154 10.54 15.55 -6.39
N ILE A 155 9.55 15.88 -5.59
CA ILE A 155 9.72 16.76 -4.44
C ILE A 155 10.78 16.18 -3.47
N MET A 156 10.73 14.88 -3.18
CA MET A 156 11.73 14.23 -2.32
C MET A 156 13.15 14.28 -2.92
N GLU A 157 13.29 14.22 -4.24
CA GLU A 157 14.60 14.41 -4.90
C GLU A 157 15.15 15.81 -4.71
N ASP A 158 14.30 16.82 -4.78
CA ASP A 158 14.70 18.22 -4.56
C ASP A 158 15.01 18.47 -3.08
N TYR A 159 14.26 17.85 -2.15
CA TYR A 159 14.56 17.93 -0.71
C TYR A 159 15.87 17.21 -0.34
N ASP A 160 16.24 16.12 -1.05
CA ASP A 160 17.56 15.52 -0.86
C ASP A 160 18.68 16.47 -1.29
N LYS A 161 18.55 17.07 -2.48
CA LYS A 161 19.57 18.03 -2.99
C LYS A 161 19.72 19.25 -2.10
N ALA A 162 18.60 19.83 -1.65
CA ALA A 162 18.58 21.09 -0.88
C ALA A 162 18.90 20.89 0.60
N TYR A 163 18.39 19.82 1.21
CA TYR A 163 18.38 19.66 2.67
C TYR A 163 19.02 18.35 3.14
N GLY A 164 19.46 17.49 2.23
CA GLY A 164 20.04 16.20 2.57
C GLY A 164 19.04 15.16 3.10
N LEU A 165 17.73 15.35 2.84
CA LEU A 165 16.70 14.40 3.22
C LEU A 165 16.80 13.13 2.35
N LYS A 166 17.18 12.01 2.94
CA LYS A 166 17.32 10.73 2.23
C LYS A 166 15.98 10.01 2.18
N SER A 167 15.57 9.60 0.99
CA SER A 167 14.32 8.90 0.76
C SER A 167 14.50 7.58 0.02
N VAL A 168 13.77 6.55 0.44
CA VAL A 168 13.53 5.35 -0.37
C VAL A 168 12.07 5.32 -0.78
N ARG A 169 11.82 5.29 -2.09
CA ARG A 169 10.47 5.28 -2.67
C ARG A 169 10.20 3.87 -3.19
N LEU A 170 9.19 3.21 -2.62
CA LEU A 170 8.83 1.84 -2.96
C LEU A 170 7.62 1.86 -3.90
N ARG A 171 7.86 1.49 -5.17
CA ARG A 171 6.82 1.42 -6.22
C ARG A 171 6.31 -0.01 -6.27
N TYR A 172 5.27 -0.30 -5.51
CA TYR A 172 4.69 -1.63 -5.51
C TYR A 172 3.44 -1.72 -6.38
N PHE A 173 3.14 -2.95 -6.76
CA PHE A 173 2.01 -3.31 -7.60
C PHE A 173 0.80 -3.66 -6.73
N ASN A 174 0.07 -4.71 -7.01
CA ASN A 174 -1.14 -5.02 -6.25
C ASN A 174 -0.80 -5.77 -4.95
N VAL A 175 -1.19 -5.20 -3.81
CA VAL A 175 -0.96 -5.83 -2.51
C VAL A 175 -2.09 -6.81 -2.20
N ALA A 176 -1.73 -7.95 -1.60
CA ALA A 176 -2.69 -8.99 -1.21
C ALA A 176 -2.29 -9.66 0.10
N GLY A 177 -3.28 -10.17 0.82
CA GLY A 177 -3.05 -10.95 2.03
C GLY A 177 -3.46 -10.25 3.32
N ALA A 178 -3.11 -10.90 4.41
CA ALA A 178 -3.29 -10.42 5.78
C ALA A 178 -2.15 -10.95 6.65
N ASP A 179 -2.04 -10.48 7.88
CA ASP A 179 -1.14 -11.04 8.88
C ASP A 179 -1.36 -12.55 9.06
N ASN A 180 -0.27 -13.32 9.13
CA ASN A 180 -0.32 -14.80 9.23
C ASN A 180 -1.10 -15.31 10.44
N LEU A 181 -1.19 -14.53 11.52
CA LEU A 181 -1.99 -14.84 12.70
C LEU A 181 -3.39 -14.20 12.64
N HIS A 182 -3.73 -13.60 11.52
CA HIS A 182 -5.01 -12.94 11.25
C HIS A 182 -5.38 -11.90 12.32
N ARG A 183 -4.37 -11.19 12.88
CA ARG A 183 -4.56 -10.13 13.89
C ARG A 183 -5.04 -8.83 13.26
N ILE A 184 -4.54 -8.54 12.05
CA ILE A 184 -4.84 -7.39 11.22
C ILE A 184 -4.90 -7.83 9.74
N GLY A 185 -5.57 -7.04 8.91
CA GLY A 185 -5.71 -7.31 7.47
C GLY A 185 -6.32 -6.13 6.74
N GLU A 186 -6.68 -6.32 5.49
CA GLU A 186 -7.32 -5.30 4.68
C GLU A 186 -8.76 -5.06 5.15
N TRP A 187 -9.08 -3.78 5.39
CA TRP A 187 -10.41 -3.38 5.84
C TRP A 187 -10.72 -1.98 5.29
N HIS A 188 -11.37 -1.95 4.14
CA HIS A 188 -11.79 -0.70 3.49
C HIS A 188 -13.32 -0.58 3.44
N ASN A 189 -13.80 0.65 3.55
CA ASN A 189 -15.20 0.99 3.34
C ASN A 189 -15.32 2.30 2.53
N PRO A 190 -15.76 2.26 1.26
CA PRO A 190 -16.10 1.05 0.47
C PRO A 190 -14.87 0.22 0.08
N GLU A 191 -15.05 -1.08 -0.11
CA GLU A 191 -14.01 -1.96 -0.63
C GLU A 191 -13.95 -1.88 -2.16
N THR A 192 -12.74 -1.72 -2.71
CA THR A 192 -12.52 -1.55 -4.15
C THR A 192 -11.50 -2.54 -4.74
N HIS A 193 -10.75 -3.24 -3.88
CA HIS A 193 -9.72 -4.17 -4.33
C HIS A 193 -10.29 -5.53 -4.75
N LEU A 194 -9.61 -6.18 -5.69
CA LEU A 194 -10.09 -7.39 -6.35
C LEU A 194 -10.33 -8.54 -5.38
N ILE A 195 -9.30 -8.96 -4.65
CA ILE A 195 -9.34 -10.14 -3.79
C ILE A 195 -10.37 -9.99 -2.67
N PRO A 196 -10.39 -8.91 -1.87
CA PRO A 196 -11.43 -8.72 -0.86
C PRO A 196 -12.85 -8.71 -1.44
N ASN A 197 -13.06 -8.10 -2.63
CA ASN A 197 -14.38 -8.08 -3.27
C ASN A 197 -14.83 -9.49 -3.71
N ILE A 198 -13.92 -10.31 -4.23
CA ILE A 198 -14.23 -11.72 -4.56
C ILE A 198 -14.57 -12.46 -3.25
N LEU A 199 -13.74 -12.34 -2.22
CA LEU A 199 -13.94 -13.03 -0.94
C LEU A 199 -15.25 -12.60 -0.26
N LYS A 200 -15.56 -11.31 -0.22
CA LYS A 200 -16.82 -10.78 0.33
C LYS A 200 -18.05 -11.32 -0.40
N SER A 201 -17.95 -11.64 -1.69
CA SER A 201 -19.05 -12.27 -2.43
C SER A 201 -19.35 -13.70 -1.97
N THR A 202 -18.47 -14.33 -1.19
CA THR A 202 -18.68 -15.66 -0.60
C THR A 202 -19.51 -15.62 0.69
N PHE A 203 -19.75 -14.43 1.27
CA PHE A 203 -20.54 -14.24 2.48
C PHE A 203 -21.93 -13.68 2.16
N GLY A 204 -22.91 -14.00 3.01
CA GLY A 204 -24.26 -13.46 2.90
C GLY A 204 -25.07 -14.01 1.71
N ASN A 205 -26.09 -13.25 1.29
CA ASN A 205 -27.10 -13.67 0.31
C ASN A 205 -26.61 -13.68 -1.14
N GLY A 206 -25.36 -14.11 -1.41
CA GLY A 206 -24.86 -14.39 -2.74
C GLY A 206 -24.72 -13.14 -3.61
N LYS A 207 -24.02 -12.11 -3.13
CA LYS A 207 -23.63 -10.99 -3.98
C LYS A 207 -22.85 -11.54 -5.18
N THR A 208 -23.25 -11.13 -6.38
CA THR A 208 -22.56 -11.50 -7.61
C THR A 208 -21.30 -10.64 -7.73
N PHE A 209 -20.15 -11.29 -7.91
CA PHE A 209 -18.91 -10.59 -8.22
C PHE A 209 -18.94 -10.03 -9.64
N GLU A 210 -18.54 -8.78 -9.82
CA GLU A 210 -18.46 -8.13 -11.13
C GLU A 210 -17.02 -8.19 -11.65
N MET A 211 -16.81 -8.94 -12.75
CA MET A 211 -15.52 -9.05 -13.43
C MET A 211 -15.46 -8.10 -14.62
N TYR A 212 -14.56 -7.12 -14.56
CA TYR A 212 -14.45 -6.06 -15.55
C TYR A 212 -13.45 -6.40 -16.67
N GLY A 213 -13.93 -6.36 -17.92
CA GLY A 213 -13.15 -6.63 -19.13
C GLY A 213 -12.88 -8.11 -19.35
N ASN A 214 -13.18 -8.59 -20.56
CA ASN A 214 -12.97 -9.98 -20.99
C ASN A 214 -12.39 -10.05 -22.42
N ASP A 215 -11.92 -8.93 -22.94
CA ASP A 215 -11.46 -8.75 -24.31
C ASP A 215 -10.06 -8.10 -24.41
N TYR A 216 -9.29 -8.09 -23.29
CA TYR A 216 -7.90 -7.65 -23.29
C TYR A 216 -7.02 -8.63 -24.12
N ASN A 217 -5.95 -8.11 -24.71
CA ASN A 217 -4.94 -8.93 -25.38
C ASN A 217 -4.06 -9.67 -24.35
N THR A 218 -4.66 -10.66 -23.69
CA THR A 218 -4.06 -11.52 -22.66
C THR A 218 -4.51 -12.96 -22.88
N LYS A 219 -3.92 -13.92 -22.17
CA LYS A 219 -4.19 -15.36 -22.36
C LYS A 219 -5.64 -15.77 -22.19
N ASP A 220 -6.44 -15.03 -21.40
CA ASP A 220 -7.84 -15.35 -21.10
C ASP A 220 -8.80 -14.18 -21.27
N GLY A 221 -8.30 -13.07 -21.79
CA GLY A 221 -9.06 -11.85 -22.07
C GLY A 221 -9.23 -10.91 -20.86
N THR A 222 -8.76 -11.28 -19.65
CA THR A 222 -8.82 -10.40 -18.47
C THR A 222 -7.47 -9.76 -18.18
N CYS A 223 -7.43 -8.63 -17.43
CA CYS A 223 -6.19 -7.94 -17.10
C CYS A 223 -5.22 -8.86 -16.35
N VAL A 224 -3.92 -8.60 -16.53
CA VAL A 224 -2.84 -9.23 -15.77
C VAL A 224 -2.29 -8.26 -14.75
N ARG A 225 -2.16 -8.69 -13.50
CA ARG A 225 -1.58 -7.92 -12.40
C ARG A 225 -0.55 -8.74 -11.63
N ASP A 226 0.45 -8.07 -11.12
CA ASP A 226 1.44 -8.63 -10.21
C ASP A 226 0.97 -8.42 -8.77
N TYR A 227 0.77 -9.52 -8.04
CA TYR A 227 0.26 -9.51 -6.68
C TYR A 227 1.38 -9.82 -5.68
N ILE A 228 1.73 -8.82 -4.87
CA ILE A 228 2.71 -8.96 -3.80
C ILE A 228 2.02 -9.24 -2.46
N ASN A 229 2.54 -10.22 -1.71
CA ASN A 229 2.06 -10.47 -0.35
C ASN A 229 2.38 -9.30 0.57
N ILE A 230 1.46 -8.97 1.48
CA ILE A 230 1.60 -7.86 2.43
C ILE A 230 2.82 -8.01 3.34
N GLU A 231 3.16 -9.21 3.79
CA GLU A 231 4.33 -9.44 4.64
C GLU A 231 5.65 -9.26 3.88
N ASP A 232 5.71 -9.72 2.62
CA ASP A 232 6.86 -9.47 1.74
C ASP A 232 7.03 -7.97 1.45
N LEU A 233 5.93 -7.25 1.25
CA LEU A 233 5.94 -5.80 1.08
C LEU A 233 6.46 -5.08 2.32
N VAL A 234 5.96 -5.45 3.50
CA VAL A 234 6.41 -4.89 4.78
C VAL A 234 7.89 -5.15 5.01
N LYS A 235 8.37 -6.36 4.72
CA LYS A 235 9.80 -6.68 4.78
C LYS A 235 10.63 -5.74 3.91
N ALA A 236 10.14 -5.35 2.72
CA ALA A 236 10.83 -4.38 1.87
C ALA A 236 10.89 -2.98 2.52
N HIS A 237 9.84 -2.54 3.24
CA HIS A 237 9.86 -1.28 3.97
C HIS A 237 10.90 -1.27 5.10
N LEU A 238 11.00 -2.36 5.85
CA LEU A 238 12.00 -2.50 6.92
C LEU A 238 13.42 -2.51 6.35
N LEU A 239 13.66 -3.27 5.28
CA LEU A 239 14.95 -3.28 4.58
C LEU A 239 15.30 -1.91 3.99
N ALA A 240 14.33 -1.16 3.50
CA ALA A 240 14.53 0.20 3.03
C ALA A 240 14.90 1.17 4.17
N LEU A 241 14.29 1.00 5.34
CA LEU A 241 14.65 1.75 6.55
C LEU A 241 16.09 1.42 6.97
N ASP A 242 16.44 0.14 7.03
CA ASP A 242 17.79 -0.32 7.37
C ASP A 242 18.83 0.18 6.36
N TYR A 243 18.49 0.16 5.06
CA TYR A 243 19.35 0.74 4.02
C TYR A 243 19.65 2.22 4.30
N LEU A 244 18.64 3.02 4.67
CA LEU A 244 18.84 4.43 5.04
C LEU A 244 19.62 4.58 6.35
N ASN A 245 19.40 3.72 7.33
CA ASN A 245 20.11 3.74 8.62
C ASN A 245 21.60 3.44 8.44
N ASN A 246 21.96 2.61 7.45
CA ASN A 246 23.33 2.28 7.10
C ASN A 246 23.98 3.28 6.09
N GLY A 247 23.43 4.48 5.96
CA GLY A 247 23.99 5.55 5.11
C GLY A 247 23.64 5.43 3.62
N GLY A 248 22.61 4.65 3.29
CA GLY A 248 22.11 4.52 1.92
C GLY A 248 21.67 5.86 1.34
N LYS A 249 21.90 6.03 0.02
CA LYS A 249 21.50 7.23 -0.72
C LYS A 249 20.02 7.16 -1.08
N THR A 250 19.42 8.32 -1.38
CA THR A 250 18.10 8.39 -1.99
C THR A 250 17.97 7.44 -3.17
N ASN A 251 16.94 6.61 -3.17
CA ASN A 251 16.74 5.55 -4.15
C ASN A 251 15.24 5.24 -4.33
N PHE A 252 14.93 4.39 -5.31
CA PHE A 252 13.58 3.87 -5.55
C PHE A 252 13.66 2.43 -6.06
N PHE A 253 12.65 1.64 -5.73
CA PHE A 253 12.61 0.22 -6.04
C PHE A 253 11.22 -0.22 -6.46
N ASN A 254 11.14 -1.04 -7.50
CA ASN A 254 9.93 -1.77 -7.83
C ASN A 254 9.78 -3.00 -6.94
N LEU A 255 8.56 -3.23 -6.45
CA LEU A 255 8.23 -4.38 -5.61
C LEU A 255 7.03 -5.12 -6.20
N GLY A 256 7.24 -6.38 -6.50
CA GLY A 256 6.27 -7.32 -7.03
C GLY A 256 6.86 -8.72 -6.96
N THR A 257 6.28 -9.65 -7.70
CA THR A 257 6.73 -11.04 -7.74
C THR A 257 7.47 -11.39 -9.04
N ASN A 258 7.55 -10.48 -10.00
CA ASN A 258 7.94 -10.71 -11.39
C ASN A 258 7.00 -11.67 -12.12
N ASN A 259 5.84 -11.90 -11.56
CA ASN A 259 4.88 -12.88 -12.08
C ASN A 259 3.49 -12.24 -12.14
N GLY A 260 2.83 -12.36 -13.30
CA GLY A 260 1.51 -11.79 -13.50
C GLY A 260 0.43 -12.87 -13.42
N ASN A 261 -0.65 -12.55 -12.71
CA ASN A 261 -1.86 -13.36 -12.69
C ASN A 261 -3.02 -12.62 -13.35
N THR A 262 -3.79 -13.30 -14.18
CA THR A 262 -5.01 -12.76 -14.74
C THR A 262 -6.11 -12.65 -13.67
N VAL A 263 -7.09 -11.77 -13.90
CA VAL A 263 -8.24 -11.66 -12.97
C VAL A 263 -8.99 -13.00 -12.87
N LYS A 264 -9.12 -13.77 -13.96
CA LYS A 264 -9.73 -15.11 -13.92
C LYS A 264 -8.92 -16.11 -13.11
N GLU A 265 -7.58 -16.06 -13.16
CA GLU A 265 -6.74 -16.94 -12.33
C GLU A 265 -6.90 -16.60 -10.85
N VAL A 266 -6.90 -15.31 -10.50
CA VAL A 266 -7.16 -14.88 -9.12
C VAL A 266 -8.54 -15.33 -8.65
N PHE A 267 -9.55 -15.17 -9.49
CA PHE A 267 -10.92 -15.63 -9.21
C PHE A 267 -10.97 -17.13 -8.94
N SER A 268 -10.37 -17.95 -9.82
CA SER A 268 -10.32 -19.41 -9.66
C SER A 268 -9.55 -19.83 -8.40
N LEU A 269 -8.47 -19.11 -8.04
CA LEU A 269 -7.75 -19.34 -6.79
C LEU A 269 -8.62 -19.01 -5.57
N CYS A 270 -9.43 -17.96 -5.63
CA CYS A 270 -10.37 -17.63 -4.55
C CYS A 270 -11.43 -18.73 -4.39
N GLU A 271 -12.00 -19.26 -5.48
CA GLU A 271 -12.93 -20.40 -5.41
C GLU A 271 -12.28 -21.65 -4.78
N LYS A 272 -11.03 -21.95 -5.22
CA LYS A 272 -10.25 -23.07 -4.67
C LYS A 272 -10.02 -22.93 -3.17
N VAL A 273 -9.52 -21.77 -2.73
CA VAL A 273 -9.17 -21.50 -1.32
C VAL A 273 -10.41 -21.50 -0.43
N THR A 274 -11.50 -20.91 -0.90
CA THR A 274 -12.75 -20.83 -0.11
C THR A 274 -13.57 -22.09 -0.16
N ASN A 275 -13.30 -22.98 -1.13
CA ASN A 275 -14.13 -24.12 -1.49
C ASN A 275 -15.61 -23.73 -1.77
N LYS A 276 -15.82 -22.59 -2.42
CA LYS A 276 -17.16 -22.05 -2.73
C LYS A 276 -17.25 -21.70 -4.21
N ASN A 277 -18.39 -21.98 -4.83
CA ASN A 277 -18.74 -21.47 -6.15
C ASN A 277 -19.19 -20.01 -6.03
N ILE A 278 -18.52 -19.12 -6.74
CA ILE A 278 -18.78 -17.68 -6.68
C ILE A 278 -19.56 -17.26 -7.93
N LYS A 279 -20.70 -16.59 -7.73
CA LYS A 279 -21.47 -16.04 -8.85
C LYS A 279 -20.69 -14.88 -9.47
N VAL A 280 -20.44 -14.93 -10.77
CA VAL A 280 -19.71 -13.89 -11.52
C VAL A 280 -20.56 -13.32 -12.65
N LYS A 281 -20.46 -12.00 -12.85
CA LYS A 281 -21.06 -11.27 -13.96
C LYS A 281 -19.95 -10.53 -14.71
N SER A 282 -19.86 -10.75 -16.02
CA SER A 282 -18.94 -9.98 -16.87
C SER A 282 -19.47 -8.57 -17.09
N MET A 283 -18.56 -7.59 -16.94
CA MET A 283 -18.78 -6.17 -17.14
C MET A 283 -17.83 -5.62 -18.23
N PRO A 284 -18.14 -4.50 -18.87
CA PRO A 284 -17.21 -3.82 -19.76
C PRO A 284 -15.88 -3.48 -19.08
N ARG A 285 -14.83 -3.16 -19.85
CA ARG A 285 -13.57 -2.65 -19.31
C ARG A 285 -13.79 -1.41 -18.44
N ARG A 286 -12.96 -1.24 -17.43
CA ARG A 286 -12.83 0.05 -16.74
C ARG A 286 -11.92 0.96 -17.54
N ASP A 287 -12.27 2.23 -17.65
CA ASP A 287 -11.42 3.21 -18.32
C ASP A 287 -10.08 3.36 -17.59
N GLY A 288 -9.00 3.39 -18.34
CA GLY A 288 -7.66 3.56 -17.80
C GLY A 288 -7.03 2.31 -17.15
N ASP A 289 -7.59 1.12 -17.37
CA ASP A 289 -6.99 -0.14 -16.89
C ASP A 289 -6.03 -0.73 -17.95
N PRO A 290 -4.70 -0.73 -17.72
CA PRO A 290 -3.75 -1.39 -18.61
C PRO A 290 -3.98 -2.89 -18.72
N ALA A 291 -3.68 -3.47 -19.90
CA ALA A 291 -3.83 -4.91 -20.11
C ALA A 291 -2.94 -5.75 -19.17
N SER A 292 -1.71 -5.30 -18.91
CA SER A 292 -0.76 -6.03 -18.08
C SER A 292 0.15 -5.07 -17.29
N LEU A 293 0.31 -5.35 -15.99
CA LEU A 293 1.24 -4.65 -15.11
C LEU A 293 2.03 -5.70 -14.33
N ILE A 294 3.33 -5.85 -14.63
CA ILE A 294 4.23 -6.83 -14.02
C ILE A 294 5.54 -6.14 -13.69
N ALA A 295 6.01 -6.29 -12.45
CA ALA A 295 7.25 -5.70 -11.97
C ALA A 295 8.49 -6.42 -12.48
N ASP A 296 9.59 -5.71 -12.72
CA ASP A 296 10.95 -6.22 -12.58
C ASP A 296 11.46 -5.80 -11.20
N THR A 297 11.89 -6.77 -10.39
CA THR A 297 12.37 -6.54 -9.01
C THR A 297 13.86 -6.78 -8.83
N ASN A 298 14.61 -6.91 -9.93
CA ASN A 298 16.05 -7.22 -9.87
C ASN A 298 16.85 -6.18 -9.08
N LYS A 299 16.48 -4.91 -9.15
CA LYS A 299 17.13 -3.84 -8.39
C LYS A 299 16.90 -3.99 -6.88
N ALA A 300 15.67 -4.28 -6.44
CA ALA A 300 15.38 -4.53 -5.04
C ALA A 300 16.15 -5.76 -4.51
N LYS A 301 16.23 -6.82 -5.31
CA LYS A 301 17.03 -8.01 -4.98
C LYS A 301 18.52 -7.66 -4.80
N ALA A 302 19.08 -6.92 -5.75
CA ALA A 302 20.53 -6.61 -5.75
C ALA A 302 20.93 -5.63 -4.64
N VAL A 303 20.09 -4.63 -4.32
CA VAL A 303 20.45 -3.54 -3.42
C VAL A 303 19.95 -3.75 -2.00
N LEU A 304 18.70 -4.24 -1.84
CA LEU A 304 18.08 -4.46 -0.54
C LEU A 304 18.19 -5.93 -0.09
N ASN A 305 18.71 -6.84 -0.90
CA ASN A 305 18.65 -8.28 -0.68
C ASN A 305 17.22 -8.77 -0.39
N TRP A 306 16.23 -8.12 -1.05
CA TRP A 306 14.82 -8.41 -0.88
C TRP A 306 14.33 -9.41 -1.91
N HIS A 307 13.59 -10.42 -1.46
CA HIS A 307 12.96 -11.43 -2.31
C HIS A 307 11.52 -11.66 -1.83
N PRO A 308 10.52 -11.68 -2.73
CA PRO A 308 9.20 -12.15 -2.39
C PRO A 308 9.26 -13.65 -2.10
N SER A 309 8.60 -14.09 -1.04
CA SER A 309 8.65 -15.47 -0.55
C SER A 309 7.27 -16.15 -0.54
N LYS A 310 6.20 -15.38 -0.55
CA LYS A 310 4.83 -15.87 -0.45
C LYS A 310 4.17 -16.03 -1.81
N THR A 311 3.38 -17.07 -1.94
CA THR A 311 2.54 -17.30 -3.12
C THR A 311 1.24 -16.48 -3.08
N LEU A 312 0.59 -16.32 -4.24
CA LEU A 312 -0.73 -15.70 -4.30
C LEU A 312 -1.78 -16.54 -3.56
N GLU A 313 -1.69 -17.86 -3.60
CA GLU A 313 -2.60 -18.76 -2.89
C GLU A 313 -2.51 -18.57 -1.36
N GLU A 314 -1.30 -18.47 -0.80
CA GLU A 314 -1.08 -18.14 0.62
C GLU A 314 -1.66 -16.76 0.97
N SER A 315 -1.49 -15.77 0.09
CA SER A 315 -2.03 -14.42 0.28
C SER A 315 -3.56 -14.43 0.33
N ILE A 316 -4.20 -15.13 -0.61
CA ILE A 316 -5.66 -15.28 -0.65
C ILE A 316 -6.16 -16.03 0.59
N ALA A 317 -5.47 -17.09 1.02
CA ALA A 317 -5.85 -17.85 2.21
C ALA A 317 -5.81 -16.97 3.47
N ALA A 318 -4.75 -16.19 3.67
CA ALA A 318 -4.65 -15.26 4.80
C ALA A 318 -5.74 -14.18 4.74
N ALA A 319 -5.99 -13.59 3.56
CA ALA A 319 -7.06 -12.62 3.36
C ALA A 319 -8.45 -13.23 3.67
N TYR A 320 -8.70 -14.47 3.28
CA TYR A 320 -9.97 -15.15 3.55
C TYR A 320 -10.20 -15.36 5.06
N GLN A 321 -9.18 -15.78 5.79
CA GLN A 321 -9.28 -15.93 7.25
C GLN A 321 -9.56 -14.59 7.94
N TRP A 322 -8.98 -13.50 7.43
CA TRP A 322 -9.26 -12.17 7.93
C TRP A 322 -10.71 -11.74 7.62
N GLU A 323 -11.20 -11.98 6.41
CA GLU A 323 -12.59 -11.66 6.04
C GLU A 323 -13.61 -12.47 6.85
N LEU A 324 -13.32 -13.74 7.17
CA LEU A 324 -14.15 -14.54 8.10
C LEU A 324 -14.27 -13.84 9.45
N LYS A 325 -13.13 -13.38 10.01
CA LYS A 325 -13.08 -12.70 11.30
C LYS A 325 -13.82 -11.35 11.30
N LEU A 326 -13.77 -10.60 10.20
CA LEU A 326 -14.52 -9.36 10.04
C LEU A 326 -16.03 -9.63 9.98
N ASN A 327 -16.43 -10.61 9.16
CA ASN A 327 -17.84 -10.97 9.02
C ASN A 327 -18.47 -11.46 10.33
N ASP A 328 -17.74 -12.23 11.15
CA ASP A 328 -18.20 -12.65 12.46
C ASP A 328 -18.39 -11.46 13.42
N LYS A 329 -17.53 -10.43 13.36
CA LYS A 329 -17.68 -9.22 14.17
C LYS A 329 -18.87 -8.37 13.73
N GLU A 330 -19.12 -8.24 12.44
CA GLU A 330 -20.28 -7.51 11.92
C GLU A 330 -21.59 -8.16 12.35
N LEU A 331 -21.66 -9.49 12.38
CA LEU A 331 -22.83 -10.23 12.85
C LEU A 331 -23.08 -10.08 14.36
N VAL A 332 -22.05 -9.83 15.16
CA VAL A 332 -22.19 -9.61 16.62
C VAL A 332 -22.67 -8.19 16.95
N HIS A 333 -22.43 -7.22 16.05
CA HIS A 333 -22.78 -5.81 16.25
C HIS A 333 -24.03 -5.37 15.45
N ALA A 334 -24.65 -6.26 14.66
CA ALA A 334 -25.90 -6.07 13.94
C ALA A 334 -27.11 -6.56 14.76
#